data_f21c6e19a04476c543dd4ded8bb32ca1
#
_entry.id   f21c6e19a04476c543dd4ded8bb32ca1
#
_cell.length_a   1.000
_cell.length_b   1.000
_cell.length_c   1.000
_cell.angle_alpha   90.00
_cell.angle_beta   90.00
_cell.angle_gamma   90.00
#
_symmetry.space_group_name_H-M   'P 1'
#
loop_
_entity.id
_entity.type
_entity.pdbx_description
1 polymer ?
#
loop_
_entity_poly.entity_id
_entity_poly.type
_entity_poly.pdbx_seq_one_letter_code
_entity_poly.pdbx_strand_id
1 'polypeptide(L)'
;MVDTTAAAPAADHRSDRIVEWDAVELSDAIAQRAVSCVEVMGAYLDQIDRLNPQVNAIVNLRPRADLLDQALAKDQELAAGERRGWMHGFPHAVKDLANVAGFPTTQGFFRPPFNAPPASRDALAIERIRAAGAIFIGKTNVSEFGLGSHTYNNVFGTTVNAYDQTRSAGGSSGGAAVAVALRMLPVADGSDFFGSLRNPPGWNNVLGMRPSFGRVPGLNTDVFLQQFGVEGPIARSATDLAMLLQTMAGYDDRAPLSIEQDPGSYGQQLEADFAGGNVAWLGDLGGYLPMEPGVLELCERSFETFTELGIEVTDHPRLPTATSFAGNADLWPLFLIYRHWLMGSQLATIHRNPTMRAALKPEAIYEIDGLFTGADGNPPITALDVYNASVKRTSMHQAFRKLFSRFSLVALPSAQVFAFDAHLPWPATIDGVAMSSYHRWMEVTAIGTLLGYPVINLPVGFNDAGLPMGIQVIAPNHQDLTLLQLARAWEQRTGWVQRHRPALLG
;
A
#
# COMPACT_ATOMS: atom_id res chain seq x y z
N MET A 1 3.08 -64.18 -1.93
CA MET A 1 2.80 -62.86 -2.53
C MET A 1 2.46 -61.94 -1.38
N VAL A 2 3.44 -61.13 -0.96
CA VAL A 2 3.26 -60.12 0.08
C VAL A 2 3.00 -58.82 -0.61
N ASP A 3 1.79 -58.29 -0.41
CA ASP A 3 1.32 -57.01 -0.97
C ASP A 3 1.97 -55.89 -0.17
N THR A 4 2.91 -55.18 -0.78
CA THR A 4 3.55 -53.96 -0.21
C THR A 4 3.03 -52.73 -0.93
N THR A 5 1.79 -52.34 -0.66
CA THR A 5 1.32 -50.97 -0.92
C THR A 5 1.90 -50.04 0.15
N ALA A 6 3.06 -49.44 -0.15
CA ALA A 6 3.57 -48.35 0.65
C ALA A 6 2.60 -47.17 0.52
N ALA A 7 1.96 -46.80 1.61
CA ALA A 7 1.17 -45.56 1.71
C ALA A 7 2.11 -44.39 1.45
N ALA A 8 1.69 -43.49 0.56
CA ALA A 8 2.35 -42.22 0.38
C ALA A 8 2.38 -41.46 1.73
N PRO A 9 3.48 -40.72 2.06
CA PRO A 9 3.54 -39.99 3.30
C PRO A 9 2.39 -38.95 3.31
N ALA A 10 1.65 -38.91 4.41
CA ALA A 10 0.62 -37.91 4.66
C ALA A 10 1.27 -36.53 4.49
N ALA A 11 0.66 -35.67 3.64
CA ALA A 11 1.09 -34.30 3.49
C ALA A 11 1.20 -33.64 4.87
N ASP A 12 2.31 -32.96 5.12
CA ASP A 12 2.57 -32.32 6.40
C ASP A 12 1.62 -31.12 6.56
N HIS A 13 0.44 -31.35 7.13
CA HIS A 13 -0.59 -30.35 7.43
C HIS A 13 -0.09 -29.26 8.40
N ARG A 14 1.15 -29.30 8.88
CA ARG A 14 1.74 -28.31 9.77
C ARG A 14 2.19 -27.07 9.00
N SER A 15 2.71 -27.22 7.78
CA SER A 15 3.11 -26.09 6.93
C SER A 15 1.92 -25.21 6.53
N ASP A 16 0.79 -25.82 6.20
CA ASP A 16 -0.45 -25.10 5.85
C ASP A 16 -0.98 -24.26 7.03
N ARG A 17 -0.74 -24.71 8.26
CA ARG A 17 -1.13 -23.96 9.47
C ARG A 17 -0.24 -22.74 9.74
N ILE A 18 1.06 -22.82 9.44
CA ILE A 18 2.02 -21.73 9.71
C ILE A 18 1.66 -20.46 8.92
N VAL A 19 1.30 -20.57 7.64
CA VAL A 19 0.96 -19.43 6.80
C VAL A 19 -0.39 -18.79 7.15
N GLU A 20 -1.25 -19.50 7.91
CA GLU A 20 -2.54 -18.98 8.38
C GLU A 20 -2.40 -18.07 9.59
N TRP A 21 -1.37 -18.22 10.41
CA TRP A 21 -1.17 -17.38 11.60
C TRP A 21 -1.00 -15.91 11.22
N ASP A 22 -1.48 -15.06 12.11
CA ASP A 22 -1.15 -13.63 12.04
C ASP A 22 0.33 -13.44 12.37
N ALA A 23 0.92 -12.34 11.93
CA ALA A 23 2.36 -12.14 12.06
C ALA A 23 2.82 -12.05 13.53
N VAL A 24 1.99 -11.51 14.42
CA VAL A 24 2.29 -11.49 15.86
C VAL A 24 2.26 -12.91 16.44
N GLU A 25 1.26 -13.71 16.09
CA GLU A 25 1.21 -15.12 16.48
C GLU A 25 2.43 -15.89 16.01
N LEU A 26 2.83 -15.69 14.74
CA LEU A 26 4.02 -16.28 14.14
C LEU A 26 5.29 -15.86 14.90
N SER A 27 5.41 -14.59 15.26
CA SER A 27 6.50 -14.04 16.06
C SER A 27 6.63 -14.72 17.42
N ASP A 28 5.50 -14.93 18.09
CA ASP A 28 5.46 -15.56 19.40
C ASP A 28 5.78 -17.06 19.31
N ALA A 29 5.28 -17.75 18.30
CA ALA A 29 5.59 -19.16 18.06
C ALA A 29 7.09 -19.38 17.79
N ILE A 30 7.75 -18.50 17.02
CA ILE A 30 9.21 -18.53 16.80
C ILE A 30 9.93 -18.24 18.12
N ALA A 31 9.53 -17.21 18.86
CA ALA A 31 10.17 -16.82 20.13
C ALA A 31 10.12 -17.96 21.18
N GLN A 32 9.01 -18.67 21.22
CA GLN A 32 8.80 -19.82 22.11
C GLN A 32 9.40 -21.13 21.55
N ARG A 33 9.99 -21.08 20.34
CA ARG A 33 10.51 -22.25 19.60
C ARG A 33 9.45 -23.34 19.38
N ALA A 34 8.18 -22.96 19.29
CA ALA A 34 7.10 -23.84 18.89
C ALA A 34 7.22 -24.22 17.40
N VAL A 35 7.83 -23.31 16.61
CA VAL A 35 8.27 -23.55 15.23
C VAL A 35 9.67 -22.94 15.04
N SER A 36 10.45 -23.52 14.13
CA SER A 36 11.76 -22.98 13.72
C SER A 36 11.61 -21.97 12.59
N CYS A 37 12.60 -21.10 12.43
CA CYS A 37 12.68 -20.20 11.28
C CYS A 37 12.78 -20.97 9.96
N VAL A 38 13.43 -22.16 9.96
CA VAL A 38 13.49 -23.04 8.78
C VAL A 38 12.11 -23.58 8.42
N GLU A 39 11.30 -24.04 9.39
CA GLU A 39 9.91 -24.48 9.12
C GLU A 39 9.06 -23.34 8.59
N VAL A 40 9.17 -22.15 9.16
CA VAL A 40 8.46 -20.95 8.70
C VAL A 40 8.86 -20.59 7.27
N MET A 41 10.16 -20.47 7.00
CA MET A 41 10.66 -20.16 5.66
C MET A 41 10.19 -21.21 4.63
N GLY A 42 10.27 -22.51 4.98
CA GLY A 42 9.80 -23.60 4.14
C GLY A 42 8.33 -23.47 3.79
N ALA A 43 7.46 -23.25 4.79
CA ALA A 43 6.01 -23.11 4.62
C ALA A 43 5.65 -21.94 3.68
N TYR A 44 6.27 -20.77 3.87
CA TYR A 44 6.03 -19.62 3.00
C TYR A 44 6.58 -19.81 1.59
N LEU A 45 7.73 -20.47 1.41
CA LEU A 45 8.26 -20.78 0.09
C LEU A 45 7.36 -21.78 -0.65
N ASP A 46 6.81 -22.80 0.04
CA ASP A 46 5.84 -23.74 -0.54
C ASP A 46 4.56 -23.01 -0.98
N GLN A 47 4.08 -22.05 -0.17
CA GLN A 47 2.93 -21.21 -0.52
C GLN A 47 3.21 -20.35 -1.75
N ILE A 48 4.40 -19.75 -1.83
CA ILE A 48 4.85 -18.95 -2.99
C ILE A 48 4.93 -19.82 -4.24
N ASP A 49 5.57 -20.99 -4.15
CA ASP A 49 5.72 -21.92 -5.28
C ASP A 49 4.34 -22.35 -5.82
N ARG A 50 3.35 -22.52 -4.93
CA ARG A 50 1.99 -22.94 -5.29
C ARG A 50 1.17 -21.82 -5.94
N LEU A 51 1.22 -20.60 -5.41
CA LEU A 51 0.28 -19.54 -5.75
C LEU A 51 0.87 -18.44 -6.64
N ASN A 52 2.14 -18.11 -6.49
CA ASN A 52 2.74 -17.00 -7.21
C ASN A 52 2.73 -17.15 -8.75
N PRO A 53 2.86 -18.36 -9.33
CA PRO A 53 2.70 -18.53 -10.78
C PRO A 53 1.33 -18.11 -11.34
N GLN A 54 0.29 -18.07 -10.50
CA GLN A 54 -1.07 -17.70 -10.89
C GLN A 54 -1.33 -16.19 -10.77
N VAL A 55 -0.53 -15.46 -9.98
CA VAL A 55 -0.80 -14.05 -9.66
C VAL A 55 0.38 -13.10 -9.90
N ASN A 56 1.60 -13.60 -10.01
CA ASN A 56 2.82 -12.82 -10.26
C ASN A 56 3.04 -11.67 -9.27
N ALA A 57 2.90 -11.97 -7.98
CA ALA A 57 2.99 -10.97 -6.91
C ALA A 57 4.42 -10.78 -6.38
N ILE A 58 5.20 -11.88 -6.26
CA ILE A 58 6.58 -11.88 -5.79
C ILE A 58 7.52 -12.09 -6.98
N VAL A 59 8.53 -11.25 -7.10
CA VAL A 59 9.50 -11.23 -8.20
C VAL A 59 10.93 -11.21 -7.65
N ASN A 60 11.92 -11.51 -8.47
CA ASN A 60 13.32 -11.56 -8.04
C ASN A 60 13.53 -12.43 -6.78
N LEU A 61 12.80 -13.55 -6.67
CA LEU A 61 12.92 -14.48 -5.56
C LEU A 61 14.33 -15.09 -5.53
N ARG A 62 14.97 -15.12 -4.36
CA ARG A 62 16.27 -15.77 -4.16
C ARG A 62 16.13 -17.30 -4.20
N PRO A 63 17.24 -18.02 -4.51
CA PRO A 63 17.25 -19.48 -4.46
C PRO A 63 16.78 -20.00 -3.10
N ARG A 64 15.91 -21.00 -3.13
CA ARG A 64 15.34 -21.64 -1.92
C ARG A 64 16.41 -22.09 -0.92
N ALA A 65 17.50 -22.69 -1.41
CA ALA A 65 18.59 -23.17 -0.55
C ALA A 65 19.21 -22.02 0.26
N ASP A 66 19.50 -20.87 -0.39
CA ASP A 66 20.09 -19.71 0.27
C ASP A 66 19.16 -19.13 1.35
N LEU A 67 17.84 -19.19 1.14
CA LEU A 67 16.85 -18.70 2.09
C LEU A 67 16.70 -19.63 3.31
N LEU A 68 16.76 -20.95 3.08
CA LEU A 68 16.75 -21.93 4.18
C LEU A 68 18.04 -21.86 5.01
N ASP A 69 19.20 -21.62 4.39
CA ASP A 69 20.47 -21.41 5.11
C ASP A 69 20.42 -20.14 5.98
N GLN A 70 19.81 -19.05 5.48
CA GLN A 70 19.59 -17.85 6.27
C GLN A 70 18.60 -18.08 7.42
N ALA A 71 17.55 -18.86 7.20
CA ALA A 71 16.61 -19.24 8.25
C ALA A 71 17.27 -20.11 9.33
N LEU A 72 18.14 -21.06 8.93
CA LEU A 72 18.93 -21.87 9.87
C LEU A 72 19.86 -20.98 10.72
N ALA A 73 20.49 -19.98 10.13
CA ALA A 73 21.30 -19.02 10.88
C ALA A 73 20.45 -18.25 11.91
N LYS A 74 19.19 -17.93 11.61
CA LYS A 74 18.26 -17.32 12.57
C LYS A 74 17.87 -18.28 13.69
N ASP A 75 17.68 -19.55 13.42
CA ASP A 75 17.47 -20.56 14.47
C ASP A 75 18.68 -20.68 15.41
N GLN A 76 19.89 -20.59 14.86
CA GLN A 76 21.13 -20.60 15.66
C GLN A 76 21.28 -19.34 16.53
N GLU A 77 20.98 -18.12 15.99
CA GLU A 77 20.90 -16.88 16.75
C GLU A 77 19.90 -17.03 17.92
N LEU A 78 18.71 -17.53 17.65
CA LEU A 78 17.68 -17.74 18.67
C LEU A 78 18.10 -18.78 19.72
N ALA A 79 18.81 -19.83 19.32
CA ALA A 79 19.34 -20.85 20.23
C ALA A 79 20.40 -20.27 21.16
N ALA A 80 21.17 -19.29 20.69
CA ALA A 80 22.15 -18.56 21.50
C ALA A 80 21.54 -17.46 22.39
N GLY A 81 20.21 -17.25 22.31
CA GLY A 81 19.49 -16.19 23.05
C GLY A 81 19.48 -14.82 22.34
N GLU A 82 19.89 -14.79 21.08
CA GLU A 82 20.02 -13.54 20.28
C GLU A 82 18.78 -13.34 19.39
N ARG A 83 17.62 -13.06 19.95
CA ARG A 83 16.44 -12.64 19.18
C ARG A 83 16.60 -11.21 18.70
N ARG A 84 16.58 -10.97 17.37
CA ARG A 84 16.76 -9.62 16.78
C ARG A 84 15.58 -8.70 17.02
N GLY A 85 14.36 -9.23 16.95
CA GLY A 85 13.13 -8.48 17.11
C GLY A 85 11.91 -9.35 16.80
N TRP A 86 10.75 -8.73 16.64
CA TRP A 86 9.49 -9.46 16.41
C TRP A 86 9.41 -10.13 15.02
N MET A 87 10.16 -9.63 14.04
CA MET A 87 10.25 -10.23 12.70
C MET A 87 11.40 -11.26 12.57
N HIS A 88 11.93 -11.76 13.68
CA HIS A 88 13.06 -12.69 13.66
C HIS A 88 12.75 -13.95 12.83
N GLY A 89 13.47 -14.13 11.70
CA GLY A 89 13.27 -15.25 10.78
C GLY A 89 12.11 -15.10 9.79
N PHE A 90 11.37 -13.98 9.79
CA PHE A 90 10.26 -13.76 8.86
C PHE A 90 10.73 -13.67 7.41
N PRO A 91 10.09 -14.41 6.46
CA PRO A 91 10.22 -14.10 5.05
C PRO A 91 9.59 -12.73 4.74
N HIS A 92 10.32 -11.86 4.05
CA HIS A 92 9.85 -10.55 3.65
C HIS A 92 10.29 -10.21 2.23
N ALA A 93 9.36 -9.88 1.35
CA ALA A 93 9.65 -9.38 0.01
C ALA A 93 9.34 -7.89 -0.05
N VAL A 94 10.34 -7.10 -0.41
CA VAL A 94 10.28 -5.63 -0.37
C VAL A 94 9.72 -5.08 -1.68
N LYS A 95 8.87 -4.05 -1.60
CA LYS A 95 8.34 -3.37 -2.79
C LYS A 95 9.48 -2.94 -3.74
N ASP A 96 9.36 -3.24 -5.04
CA ASP A 96 10.44 -3.02 -6.01
C ASP A 96 10.64 -1.53 -6.40
N LEU A 97 10.28 -0.62 -5.50
CA LEU A 97 10.63 0.79 -5.51
C LEU A 97 11.64 1.14 -4.41
N ALA A 98 11.75 0.32 -3.36
CA ALA A 98 12.67 0.53 -2.24
C ALA A 98 13.94 -0.30 -2.38
N ASN A 99 15.08 0.28 -2.03
CA ASN A 99 16.37 -0.40 -2.08
C ASN A 99 16.51 -1.46 -0.98
N VAL A 100 17.07 -2.60 -1.37
CA VAL A 100 17.52 -3.66 -0.47
C VAL A 100 18.97 -3.99 -0.82
N ALA A 101 19.86 -3.93 0.14
CA ALA A 101 21.27 -4.26 -0.08
C ALA A 101 21.43 -5.66 -0.71
N GLY A 102 22.16 -5.74 -1.80
CA GLY A 102 22.37 -6.98 -2.55
C GLY A 102 21.26 -7.40 -3.52
N PHE A 103 20.18 -6.59 -3.67
CA PHE A 103 19.14 -6.81 -4.67
C PHE A 103 19.10 -5.68 -5.70
N PRO A 104 18.82 -5.95 -6.98
CA PRO A 104 18.46 -4.90 -7.92
C PRO A 104 17.10 -4.28 -7.52
N THR A 105 16.98 -2.97 -7.70
CA THR A 105 15.70 -2.26 -7.62
C THR A 105 15.31 -1.85 -9.03
N THR A 106 14.42 -2.62 -9.66
CA THR A 106 14.14 -2.44 -11.09
C THR A 106 13.14 -1.33 -11.36
N GLN A 107 12.33 -0.98 -10.37
CA GLN A 107 11.23 -0.01 -10.47
C GLN A 107 10.24 -0.35 -11.61
N GLY A 108 10.18 -1.62 -12.00
CA GLY A 108 9.39 -2.10 -13.13
C GLY A 108 9.91 -1.64 -14.52
N PHE A 109 11.07 -1.01 -14.59
CA PHE A 109 11.68 -0.45 -15.81
C PHE A 109 13.08 -0.99 -16.09
N PHE A 110 13.96 -1.02 -15.09
CA PHE A 110 15.36 -1.34 -15.28
C PHE A 110 15.57 -2.83 -15.56
N ARG A 111 15.81 -3.16 -16.81
CA ARG A 111 16.17 -4.47 -17.37
C ARG A 111 17.15 -4.27 -18.52
N PRO A 112 17.82 -5.31 -19.03
CA PRO A 112 18.67 -5.16 -20.19
C PRO A 112 17.99 -4.41 -21.34
N PRO A 113 18.64 -3.43 -21.99
CA PRO A 113 20.03 -3.00 -21.75
C PRO A 113 20.23 -2.02 -20.58
N PHE A 114 19.16 -1.60 -19.88
CA PHE A 114 19.17 -0.60 -18.80
C PHE A 114 19.15 -1.28 -17.44
N ASN A 115 20.24 -1.92 -17.03
CA ASN A 115 20.28 -2.66 -15.79
C ASN A 115 20.38 -1.76 -14.55
N ALA A 116 19.64 -2.11 -13.49
CA ALA A 116 19.91 -1.62 -12.15
C ALA A 116 20.96 -2.54 -11.49
N PRO A 117 22.11 -2.03 -11.02
CA PRO A 117 23.00 -2.81 -10.19
C PRO A 117 22.32 -3.15 -8.85
N PRO A 118 22.75 -4.21 -8.15
CA PRO A 118 22.32 -4.45 -6.79
C PRO A 118 22.60 -3.22 -5.91
N ALA A 119 21.61 -2.83 -5.10
CA ALA A 119 21.76 -1.70 -4.20
C ALA A 119 22.86 -1.96 -3.16
N SER A 120 23.63 -0.93 -2.82
CA SER A 120 24.72 -1.03 -1.84
C SER A 120 24.23 -0.89 -0.40
N ARG A 121 23.02 -0.36 -0.19
CA ARG A 121 22.39 -0.15 1.12
C ARG A 121 20.88 -0.32 1.04
N ASP A 122 20.27 -0.59 2.18
CA ASP A 122 18.83 -0.59 2.35
C ASP A 122 18.25 0.84 2.29
N ALA A 123 16.99 0.97 1.90
CA ALA A 123 16.18 2.14 2.22
C ALA A 123 15.93 2.17 3.74
N LEU A 124 15.65 3.35 4.31
CA LEU A 124 15.61 3.54 5.76
C LEU A 124 14.59 2.65 6.48
N ALA A 125 13.36 2.57 5.95
CA ALA A 125 12.36 1.66 6.51
C ALA A 125 12.80 0.20 6.41
N ILE A 126 13.53 -0.17 5.35
CA ILE A 126 14.04 -1.53 5.13
C ILE A 126 15.21 -1.85 6.07
N GLU A 127 16.08 -0.86 6.39
CA GLU A 127 17.09 -1.00 7.45
C GLU A 127 16.42 -1.44 8.77
N ARG A 128 15.28 -0.82 9.11
CA ARG A 128 14.54 -1.10 10.35
C ARG A 128 13.86 -2.48 10.32
N ILE A 129 13.27 -2.86 9.20
CA ILE A 129 12.69 -4.21 9.00
C ILE A 129 13.78 -5.29 9.11
N ARG A 130 14.97 -5.04 8.53
CA ARG A 130 16.13 -5.93 8.69
C ARG A 130 16.57 -6.04 10.15
N ALA A 131 16.66 -4.90 10.83
CA ALA A 131 17.03 -4.85 12.25
C ALA A 131 16.02 -5.60 13.14
N ALA A 132 14.74 -5.61 12.78
CA ALA A 132 13.70 -6.40 13.44
C ALA A 132 13.83 -7.92 13.18
N GLY A 133 14.75 -8.34 12.31
CA GLY A 133 15.14 -9.75 12.12
C GLY A 133 14.62 -10.42 10.84
N ALA A 134 13.93 -9.70 9.95
CA ALA A 134 13.40 -10.26 8.70
C ALA A 134 14.50 -10.78 7.76
N ILE A 135 14.18 -11.80 7.00
CA ILE A 135 14.98 -12.38 5.91
C ILE A 135 14.38 -11.88 4.59
N PHE A 136 15.15 -11.14 3.80
CA PHE A 136 14.65 -10.66 2.52
C PHE A 136 14.73 -11.73 1.43
N ILE A 137 13.54 -12.17 0.99
CA ILE A 137 13.41 -13.30 0.06
C ILE A 137 13.38 -12.87 -1.41
N GLY A 138 12.96 -11.63 -1.70
CA GLY A 138 12.75 -11.12 -3.05
C GLY A 138 12.16 -9.73 -3.03
N LYS A 139 11.43 -9.40 -4.11
CA LYS A 139 10.72 -8.13 -4.26
C LYS A 139 9.23 -8.38 -4.49
N THR A 140 8.35 -7.43 -4.13
CA THR A 140 6.96 -7.45 -4.59
C THR A 140 6.81 -6.60 -5.85
N ASN A 141 6.02 -7.11 -6.81
CA ASN A 141 5.83 -6.48 -8.12
C ASN A 141 5.11 -5.12 -8.01
N VAL A 142 5.42 -4.21 -8.93
CA VAL A 142 4.99 -2.81 -8.91
C VAL A 142 4.54 -2.33 -10.29
N SER A 143 3.81 -1.22 -10.35
CA SER A 143 3.69 -0.43 -11.60
C SER A 143 5.04 0.20 -11.93
N GLU A 144 5.36 0.40 -13.21
CA GLU A 144 6.59 1.09 -13.64
C GLU A 144 6.72 2.45 -12.94
N PHE A 145 7.82 2.68 -12.22
CA PHE A 145 8.09 3.85 -11.37
C PHE A 145 6.99 4.17 -10.34
N GLY A 146 6.13 3.22 -10.02
CA GLY A 146 4.97 3.45 -9.15
C GLY A 146 3.85 4.26 -9.79
N LEU A 147 3.82 4.37 -11.12
CA LEU A 147 2.84 5.17 -11.86
C LEU A 147 1.58 4.37 -12.18
N GLY A 148 0.44 4.93 -11.77
CA GLY A 148 -0.88 4.30 -11.89
C GLY A 148 -1.18 3.28 -10.79
N SER A 149 -2.49 2.97 -10.62
CA SER A 149 -2.95 1.94 -9.68
C SER A 149 -3.32 0.65 -10.39
N HIS A 150 -2.43 0.22 -11.28
CA HIS A 150 -2.45 -1.10 -11.91
C HIS A 150 -1.03 -1.64 -11.96
N THR A 151 -0.80 -2.76 -11.27
CA THR A 151 0.53 -3.38 -11.17
C THR A 151 0.85 -4.17 -12.43
N TYR A 152 1.39 -3.48 -13.42
CA TYR A 152 1.95 -4.08 -14.64
C TYR A 152 3.19 -3.31 -15.09
N ASN A 153 4.16 -4.03 -15.64
CA ASN A 153 5.39 -3.43 -16.16
C ASN A 153 6.06 -4.35 -17.20
N ASN A 154 7.02 -3.78 -17.92
CA ASN A 154 7.74 -4.50 -18.98
C ASN A 154 8.86 -5.42 -18.48
N VAL A 155 9.16 -5.44 -17.17
CA VAL A 155 10.19 -6.29 -16.55
C VAL A 155 9.62 -7.63 -16.16
N PHE A 156 8.50 -7.61 -15.40
CA PHE A 156 7.93 -8.79 -14.76
C PHE A 156 6.51 -9.13 -15.25
N GLY A 157 5.87 -8.25 -16.00
CA GLY A 157 4.48 -8.42 -16.41
C GLY A 157 3.48 -7.93 -15.37
N THR A 158 2.26 -8.47 -15.43
CA THR A 158 1.10 -8.04 -14.64
C THR A 158 0.94 -8.87 -13.38
N THR A 159 0.64 -8.22 -12.26
CA THR A 159 0.09 -8.86 -11.07
C THR A 159 -1.43 -8.79 -11.13
N VAL A 160 -2.08 -9.94 -10.98
CA VAL A 160 -3.54 -10.05 -10.99
C VAL A 160 -4.11 -10.18 -9.58
N ASN A 161 -5.41 -9.91 -9.44
CA ASN A 161 -6.14 -9.83 -8.19
C ASN A 161 -6.19 -11.20 -7.47
N ALA A 162 -6.18 -11.18 -6.13
CA ALA A 162 -6.23 -12.38 -5.31
C ALA A 162 -7.58 -13.12 -5.39
N TYR A 163 -8.67 -12.41 -5.66
CA TYR A 163 -10.04 -12.96 -5.70
C TYR A 163 -10.48 -13.34 -7.12
N ASP A 164 -10.06 -12.58 -8.14
CA ASP A 164 -10.36 -12.85 -9.54
C ASP A 164 -9.10 -12.56 -10.38
N GLN A 165 -8.47 -13.60 -10.90
CA GLN A 165 -7.21 -13.53 -11.64
C GLN A 165 -7.38 -12.92 -13.05
N THR A 166 -8.60 -12.59 -13.48
CA THR A 166 -8.85 -11.80 -14.69
C THR A 166 -8.80 -10.30 -14.43
N ARG A 167 -8.71 -9.88 -13.16
CA ARG A 167 -8.82 -8.50 -12.72
C ARG A 167 -7.49 -7.92 -12.23
N SER A 168 -7.39 -6.59 -12.28
CA SER A 168 -6.26 -5.84 -11.75
C SER A 168 -6.10 -6.04 -10.25
N ALA A 169 -4.87 -6.22 -9.78
CA ALA A 169 -4.53 -6.23 -8.36
C ALA A 169 -4.57 -4.83 -7.70
N GLY A 170 -4.81 -3.79 -8.50
CA GLY A 170 -4.50 -2.43 -8.09
C GLY A 170 -2.99 -2.17 -8.16
N GLY A 171 -2.57 -0.98 -7.72
CA GLY A 171 -1.17 -0.56 -7.75
C GLY A 171 -0.93 0.77 -6.99
N SER A 172 0.30 1.14 -6.89
CA SER A 172 1.52 0.46 -7.35
C SER A 172 2.00 -0.65 -6.40
N SER A 173 1.38 -0.87 -5.22
CA SER A 173 1.71 -1.94 -4.27
C SER A 173 0.86 -3.20 -4.47
N GLY A 174 0.46 -3.53 -5.73
CA GLY A 174 -0.40 -4.69 -6.00
C GLY A 174 0.25 -6.01 -5.64
N GLY A 175 1.54 -6.19 -5.94
CA GLY A 175 2.28 -7.39 -5.53
C GLY A 175 2.27 -7.60 -4.03
N ALA A 176 2.46 -6.54 -3.23
CA ALA A 176 2.42 -6.59 -1.77
C ALA A 176 1.02 -6.97 -1.24
N ALA A 177 -0.04 -6.32 -1.75
CA ALA A 177 -1.41 -6.59 -1.31
C ALA A 177 -1.84 -8.04 -1.63
N VAL A 178 -1.53 -8.52 -2.84
CA VAL A 178 -1.84 -9.90 -3.27
C VAL A 178 -1.03 -10.91 -2.46
N ALA A 179 0.27 -10.65 -2.22
CA ALA A 179 1.12 -11.55 -1.44
C ALA A 179 0.60 -11.72 0.00
N VAL A 180 0.12 -10.65 0.63
CA VAL A 180 -0.49 -10.68 1.97
C VAL A 180 -1.85 -11.38 1.92
N ALA A 181 -2.71 -11.06 0.97
CA ALA A 181 -4.04 -11.66 0.83
C ALA A 181 -3.96 -13.18 0.63
N LEU A 182 -2.97 -13.65 -0.14
CA LEU A 182 -2.72 -15.07 -0.44
C LEU A 182 -1.76 -15.74 0.55
N ARG A 183 -1.42 -15.10 1.66
CA ARG A 183 -0.56 -15.66 2.70
C ARG A 183 0.82 -16.10 2.21
N MET A 184 1.31 -15.46 1.13
CA MET A 184 2.69 -15.63 0.64
C MET A 184 3.70 -14.79 1.43
N LEU A 185 3.21 -13.82 2.21
CA LEU A 185 3.97 -13.05 3.19
C LEU A 185 3.11 -12.85 4.46
N PRO A 186 3.72 -12.83 5.65
CA PRO A 186 2.99 -12.51 6.88
C PRO A 186 2.52 -11.05 6.91
N VAL A 187 3.37 -10.13 6.50
CA VAL A 187 3.13 -8.69 6.31
C VAL A 187 3.96 -8.19 5.13
N ALA A 188 3.60 -7.02 4.58
CA ALA A 188 4.38 -6.40 3.50
C ALA A 188 4.53 -4.89 3.69
N ASP A 189 5.68 -4.36 3.26
CA ASP A 189 5.85 -2.93 3.02
C ASP A 189 5.20 -2.51 1.69
N GLY A 190 4.84 -1.26 1.63
CA GLY A 190 4.36 -0.59 0.42
C GLY A 190 4.72 0.88 0.43
N SER A 191 4.32 1.60 -0.61
CA SER A 191 4.43 3.05 -0.65
C SER A 191 3.23 3.67 -1.34
N ASP A 192 2.87 4.89 -0.99
CA ASP A 192 1.71 5.60 -1.49
C ASP A 192 2.08 7.03 -1.86
N PHE A 193 2.04 7.35 -3.16
CA PHE A 193 2.02 8.72 -3.64
C PHE A 193 0.58 9.15 -3.94
N PHE A 194 -0.22 8.24 -4.55
CA PHE A 194 -1.58 8.52 -4.98
C PHE A 194 -2.44 7.26 -4.92
N GLY A 195 -2.66 6.74 -3.70
CA GLY A 195 -3.56 5.62 -3.45
C GLY A 195 -2.91 4.24 -3.35
N SER A 196 -1.58 4.10 -3.48
CA SER A 196 -0.93 2.78 -3.60
C SER A 196 -0.86 1.96 -2.29
N LEU A 197 -1.30 2.51 -1.15
CA LEU A 197 -1.58 1.78 0.12
C LEU A 197 -3.09 1.73 0.42
N ARG A 198 -3.94 2.15 -0.52
CA ARG A 198 -5.40 2.22 -0.37
C ARG A 198 -6.12 1.39 -1.43
N ASN A 199 -5.94 1.67 -2.73
CA ASN A 199 -6.57 0.89 -3.80
C ASN A 199 -6.19 -0.60 -3.77
N PRO A 200 -4.89 -1.01 -3.79
CA PRO A 200 -4.55 -2.43 -3.79
C PRO A 200 -5.05 -3.17 -2.55
N PRO A 201 -4.90 -2.67 -1.31
CA PRO A 201 -5.51 -3.28 -0.15
C PRO A 201 -7.03 -3.39 -0.23
N GLY A 202 -7.73 -2.35 -0.72
CA GLY A 202 -9.19 -2.37 -0.89
C GLY A 202 -9.65 -3.43 -1.88
N TRP A 203 -8.94 -3.61 -2.98
CA TRP A 203 -9.26 -4.59 -4.02
C TRP A 203 -8.80 -6.03 -3.71
N ASN A 204 -8.01 -6.22 -2.66
CA ASN A 204 -7.56 -7.54 -2.22
C ASN A 204 -7.99 -7.88 -0.79
N ASN A 205 -8.99 -7.13 -0.25
CA ASN A 205 -9.59 -7.38 1.06
C ASN A 205 -8.56 -7.52 2.18
N VAL A 206 -7.60 -6.59 2.25
CA VAL A 206 -6.60 -6.48 3.32
C VAL A 206 -6.52 -5.05 3.84
N LEU A 207 -5.88 -4.86 4.99
CA LEU A 207 -5.63 -3.55 5.56
C LEU A 207 -4.38 -2.93 4.91
N GLY A 208 -4.44 -1.62 4.66
CA GLY A 208 -3.29 -0.85 4.20
C GLY A 208 -3.33 0.56 4.77
N MET A 209 -2.18 1.10 5.13
CA MET A 209 -2.12 2.43 5.74
C MET A 209 -1.09 3.31 5.05
N ARG A 210 -1.56 4.48 4.60
CA ARG A 210 -0.75 5.63 4.27
C ARG A 210 -0.53 6.41 5.57
N PRO A 211 0.66 6.38 6.21
CA PRO A 211 0.89 7.15 7.43
C PRO A 211 1.00 8.64 7.16
N SER A 212 0.96 9.46 8.22
CA SER A 212 1.29 10.89 8.17
C SER A 212 2.64 11.09 7.50
N PHE A 213 2.74 12.13 6.64
CA PHE A 213 4.03 12.47 6.06
C PHE A 213 5.10 12.69 7.16
N GLY A 214 6.26 12.08 6.98
CA GLY A 214 7.35 12.11 7.98
C GLY A 214 7.25 11.07 9.10
N ARG A 215 6.16 10.31 9.20
CA ARG A 215 6.02 9.20 10.17
C ARG A 215 7.00 8.06 9.88
N VAL A 216 7.08 7.66 8.63
CA VAL A 216 8.11 6.75 8.10
C VAL A 216 9.10 7.61 7.33
N PRO A 217 10.31 7.84 7.86
CA PRO A 217 11.29 8.70 7.21
C PRO A 217 11.89 8.03 5.97
N GLY A 218 12.07 8.80 4.91
CA GLY A 218 12.67 8.35 3.65
C GLY A 218 13.94 9.11 3.31
N LEU A 219 14.93 8.42 2.76
CA LEU A 219 16.18 9.00 2.27
C LEU A 219 16.17 9.06 0.72
N ASN A 220 15.31 9.91 0.20
CA ASN A 220 15.26 10.20 -1.24
C ASN A 220 16.38 11.17 -1.66
N THR A 221 16.57 11.36 -2.97
CA THR A 221 17.51 12.36 -3.49
C THR A 221 17.18 13.78 -3.03
N ASP A 222 15.89 14.05 -2.83
CA ASP A 222 15.38 15.27 -2.22
C ASP A 222 14.63 14.92 -0.93
N VAL A 223 15.04 15.49 0.19
CA VAL A 223 14.43 15.27 1.52
C VAL A 223 13.57 16.45 2.00
N PHE A 224 13.48 17.52 1.22
CA PHE A 224 12.77 18.75 1.62
C PHE A 224 11.50 19.01 0.81
N LEU A 225 11.50 18.80 -0.49
CA LEU A 225 10.41 19.18 -1.40
C LEU A 225 9.41 18.05 -1.62
N GLN A 226 9.88 16.79 -1.69
CA GLN A 226 9.01 15.63 -1.88
C GLN A 226 8.26 15.31 -0.60
N GLN A 227 6.97 15.62 -0.55
CA GLN A 227 6.10 15.45 0.62
C GLN A 227 4.84 14.61 0.33
N PHE A 228 4.78 13.91 -0.82
CA PHE A 228 3.59 13.16 -1.25
C PHE A 228 3.77 11.65 -1.16
N GLY A 229 4.95 11.16 -1.52
CA GLY A 229 5.27 9.75 -1.40
C GLY A 229 5.59 9.40 0.06
N VAL A 230 4.94 8.38 0.59
CA VAL A 230 5.21 7.82 1.91
C VAL A 230 5.31 6.30 1.81
N GLU A 231 6.13 5.68 2.65
CA GLU A 231 6.16 4.24 2.86
C GLU A 231 5.20 3.87 3.99
N GLY A 232 4.62 2.66 3.93
CA GLY A 232 3.67 2.22 4.94
C GLY A 232 3.35 0.73 4.84
N PRO A 233 2.62 0.19 5.83
CA PRO A 233 2.35 -1.23 5.98
C PRO A 233 1.11 -1.71 5.22
N ILE A 234 1.12 -3.00 4.88
CA ILE A 234 -0.03 -3.80 4.43
C ILE A 234 -0.06 -5.08 5.27
N ALA A 235 -1.22 -5.43 5.84
CA ALA A 235 -1.38 -6.60 6.70
C ALA A 235 -2.80 -7.19 6.64
N ARG A 236 -2.97 -8.41 7.19
CA ARG A 236 -4.27 -9.06 7.33
C ARG A 236 -5.01 -8.65 8.60
N SER A 237 -4.28 -8.26 9.64
CA SER A 237 -4.84 -7.83 10.92
C SER A 237 -4.39 -6.42 11.29
N ALA A 238 -5.21 -5.74 12.11
CA ALA A 238 -4.88 -4.41 12.61
C ALA A 238 -3.65 -4.42 13.51
N THR A 239 -3.45 -5.49 14.27
CA THR A 239 -2.28 -5.65 15.14
C THR A 239 -1.00 -5.78 14.32
N ASP A 240 -0.99 -6.61 13.27
CA ASP A 240 0.16 -6.77 12.39
C ASP A 240 0.48 -5.48 11.63
N LEU A 241 -0.58 -4.76 11.18
CA LEU A 241 -0.43 -3.46 10.53
C LEU A 241 0.26 -2.45 11.45
N ALA A 242 -0.17 -2.39 12.72
CA ALA A 242 0.39 -1.52 13.73
C ALA A 242 1.85 -1.88 14.08
N MET A 243 2.14 -3.17 14.24
CA MET A 243 3.49 -3.65 14.53
C MET A 243 4.47 -3.34 13.39
N LEU A 244 4.03 -3.49 12.13
CA LEU A 244 4.89 -3.15 10.99
C LEU A 244 5.07 -1.63 10.88
N LEU A 245 4.01 -0.82 11.07
CA LEU A 245 4.16 0.64 11.11
C LEU A 245 5.09 1.09 12.22
N GLN A 246 4.96 0.55 13.42
CA GLN A 246 5.86 0.81 14.55
C GLN A 246 7.32 0.51 14.20
N THR A 247 7.57 -0.58 13.48
CA THR A 247 8.91 -0.97 13.04
C THR A 247 9.50 0.00 12.02
N MET A 248 8.68 0.47 11.06
CA MET A 248 9.12 1.36 9.98
C MET A 248 9.25 2.82 10.44
N ALA A 249 8.43 3.25 11.41
CA ALA A 249 8.28 4.63 11.86
C ALA A 249 9.38 5.09 12.82
N GLY A 250 9.39 6.39 13.13
CA GLY A 250 10.26 7.03 14.11
C GLY A 250 11.24 8.02 13.50
N TYR A 251 11.74 8.91 14.33
CA TYR A 251 12.68 9.95 13.94
C TYR A 251 14.00 9.38 13.38
N ASP A 252 14.55 10.09 12.41
CA ASP A 252 15.90 9.85 11.88
C ASP A 252 16.51 11.19 11.44
N ASP A 253 17.68 11.53 11.93
CA ASP A 253 18.36 12.80 11.66
C ASP A 253 18.79 12.97 10.20
N ARG A 254 18.89 11.87 9.47
CA ARG A 254 19.14 11.88 8.01
C ARG A 254 17.91 12.37 7.20
N ALA A 255 16.73 12.35 7.81
CA ALA A 255 15.46 12.80 7.20
C ALA A 255 14.87 13.96 8.02
N PRO A 256 15.26 15.21 7.71
CA PRO A 256 14.99 16.38 8.57
C PRO A 256 13.51 16.71 8.77
N LEU A 257 12.61 16.18 7.93
CA LEU A 257 11.16 16.34 8.07
C LEU A 257 10.50 15.12 8.73
N SER A 258 11.27 14.21 9.34
CA SER A 258 10.74 13.10 10.11
C SER A 258 10.13 13.55 11.45
N ILE A 259 9.10 12.81 11.90
CA ILE A 259 8.34 13.15 13.10
C ILE A 259 9.06 12.61 14.33
N GLU A 260 9.31 13.46 15.34
CA GLU A 260 9.98 13.09 16.60
C GLU A 260 9.11 12.24 17.54
N GLN A 261 7.79 12.17 17.31
CA GLN A 261 6.89 11.38 18.13
C GLN A 261 7.28 9.89 18.09
N ASP A 262 7.53 9.30 19.26
CA ASP A 262 7.86 7.89 19.41
C ASP A 262 6.66 7.00 18.98
N PRO A 263 6.82 6.11 17.99
CA PRO A 263 5.80 5.13 17.62
C PRO A 263 5.77 3.90 18.54
N GLY A 264 6.60 3.86 19.58
CA GLY A 264 7.00 2.67 20.35
C GLY A 264 5.89 1.87 21.03
N SER A 265 4.62 2.26 20.86
CA SER A 265 3.47 1.58 21.49
C SER A 265 2.29 1.33 20.56
N TYR A 266 2.43 1.52 19.24
CA TYR A 266 1.31 1.34 18.33
C TYR A 266 0.69 -0.07 18.41
N GLY A 267 1.49 -1.11 18.46
CA GLY A 267 1.01 -2.48 18.59
C GLY A 267 0.37 -2.83 19.94
N GLN A 268 0.54 -1.99 20.96
CA GLN A 268 0.05 -2.23 22.33
C GLN A 268 -1.15 -1.35 22.71
N GLN A 269 -1.43 -0.27 21.97
CA GLN A 269 -2.45 0.74 22.30
C GLN A 269 -3.62 0.72 21.31
N LEU A 270 -4.05 -0.46 20.85
CA LEU A 270 -5.07 -0.58 19.81
C LEU A 270 -6.51 -0.54 20.33
N GLU A 271 -6.72 -0.69 21.62
CA GLU A 271 -8.05 -0.62 22.20
C GLU A 271 -8.42 0.86 22.42
N ALA A 272 -9.56 1.29 21.89
CA ALA A 272 -10.09 2.64 22.04
C ALA A 272 -11.62 2.63 22.03
N ASP A 273 -12.22 3.59 22.75
CA ASP A 273 -13.66 3.85 22.68
C ASP A 273 -13.92 4.96 21.64
N PHE A 274 -14.76 4.68 20.67
CA PHE A 274 -15.16 5.63 19.64
C PHE A 274 -16.55 6.25 19.89
N ALA A 275 -17.20 5.93 21.01
CA ALA A 275 -18.52 6.44 21.33
C ALA A 275 -18.55 7.99 21.34
N GLY A 276 -19.52 8.56 20.64
CA GLY A 276 -19.67 10.01 20.48
C GLY A 276 -18.73 10.61 19.41
N GLY A 277 -17.94 9.80 18.71
CA GLY A 277 -17.20 10.19 17.53
C GLY A 277 -18.13 10.52 16.36
N ASN A 278 -17.60 11.21 15.35
CA ASN A 278 -18.33 11.51 14.13
C ASN A 278 -17.43 11.46 12.92
N VAL A 279 -17.96 10.97 11.79
CA VAL A 279 -17.28 10.88 10.51
C VAL A 279 -18.03 11.66 9.43
N ALA A 280 -17.29 12.45 8.66
CA ALA A 280 -17.82 13.10 7.47
C ALA A 280 -17.66 12.14 6.28
N TRP A 281 -18.77 11.61 5.76
CA TRP A 281 -18.77 10.84 4.51
C TRP A 281 -18.81 11.79 3.33
N LEU A 282 -17.74 11.86 2.56
CA LEU A 282 -17.61 12.73 1.38
C LEU A 282 -18.03 12.03 0.08
N GLY A 283 -18.15 10.71 0.07
CA GLY A 283 -18.64 9.90 -1.05
C GLY A 283 -17.97 10.23 -2.38
N ASP A 284 -18.79 10.68 -3.34
CA ASP A 284 -18.39 11.14 -4.66
C ASP A 284 -18.12 12.65 -4.74
N LEU A 285 -17.95 13.31 -3.58
CA LEU A 285 -17.82 14.77 -3.46
C LEU A 285 -19.05 15.55 -3.97
N GLY A 286 -20.25 14.99 -3.74
CA GLY A 286 -21.52 15.62 -4.14
C GLY A 286 -21.75 15.59 -5.65
N GLY A 287 -21.46 14.47 -6.30
CA GLY A 287 -21.62 14.26 -7.73
C GLY A 287 -20.46 14.75 -8.59
N TYR A 288 -19.33 15.16 -7.96
CA TYR A 288 -18.16 15.63 -8.70
C TYR A 288 -17.33 14.49 -9.27
N LEU A 289 -17.14 13.41 -8.51
CA LEU A 289 -16.38 12.24 -8.96
C LEU A 289 -17.31 11.24 -9.63
N PRO A 290 -17.05 10.84 -10.89
CA PRO A 290 -17.76 9.69 -11.47
C PRO A 290 -17.39 8.43 -10.70
N MET A 291 -18.39 7.62 -10.33
CA MET A 291 -18.24 6.36 -9.61
C MET A 291 -18.85 5.23 -10.42
N GLU A 292 -18.21 4.07 -10.44
CA GLU A 292 -18.81 2.86 -10.98
C GLU A 292 -20.03 2.47 -10.15
N PRO A 293 -21.17 2.11 -10.77
CA PRO A 293 -22.35 1.67 -10.03
C PRO A 293 -22.04 0.58 -9.02
N GLY A 294 -22.58 0.71 -7.81
CA GLY A 294 -22.36 -0.24 -6.70
C GLY A 294 -21.20 0.14 -5.77
N VAL A 295 -20.30 1.04 -6.16
CA VAL A 295 -19.16 1.45 -5.29
C VAL A 295 -19.65 2.23 -4.08
N LEU A 296 -20.47 3.27 -4.28
CA LEU A 296 -21.01 4.07 -3.17
C LEU A 296 -21.90 3.22 -2.28
N GLU A 297 -22.83 2.49 -2.85
CA GLU A 297 -23.78 1.64 -2.14
C GLU A 297 -23.08 0.60 -1.27
N LEU A 298 -21.98 0.00 -1.75
CA LEU A 298 -21.21 -0.95 -0.96
C LEU A 298 -20.47 -0.26 0.20
N CYS A 299 -19.88 0.91 -0.05
CA CYS A 299 -19.23 1.68 1.01
C CYS A 299 -20.22 2.19 2.05
N GLU A 300 -21.41 2.63 1.64
CA GLU A 300 -22.46 3.14 2.54
C GLU A 300 -23.06 2.04 3.44
N ARG A 301 -23.03 0.77 3.04
CA ARG A 301 -23.35 -0.35 3.95
C ARG A 301 -22.46 -0.37 5.19
N SER A 302 -21.26 0.18 5.11
CA SER A 302 -20.35 0.27 6.24
C SER A 302 -20.75 1.31 7.29
N PHE A 303 -21.78 2.15 7.03
CA PHE A 303 -22.33 3.08 8.03
C PHE A 303 -22.90 2.36 9.24
N GLU A 304 -23.42 1.15 9.05
CA GLU A 304 -23.85 0.29 10.15
C GLU A 304 -22.67 -0.02 11.10
N THR A 305 -21.49 -0.34 10.55
CA THR A 305 -20.28 -0.60 11.35
C THR A 305 -19.85 0.65 12.12
N PHE A 306 -19.86 1.84 11.50
CA PHE A 306 -19.58 3.09 12.22
C PHE A 306 -20.56 3.30 13.37
N THR A 307 -21.86 3.08 13.12
CA THR A 307 -22.93 3.22 14.14
C THR A 307 -22.73 2.25 15.31
N GLU A 308 -22.39 0.99 15.02
CA GLU A 308 -22.07 -0.01 16.04
C GLU A 308 -20.84 0.34 16.90
N LEU A 309 -19.91 1.11 16.34
CA LEU A 309 -18.76 1.66 17.06
C LEU A 309 -19.08 2.97 17.81
N GLY A 310 -20.34 3.43 17.75
CA GLY A 310 -20.78 4.68 18.38
C GLY A 310 -20.36 5.94 17.63
N ILE A 311 -19.98 5.80 16.35
CA ILE A 311 -19.56 6.90 15.47
C ILE A 311 -20.78 7.36 14.65
N GLU A 312 -21.15 8.63 14.75
CA GLU A 312 -22.18 9.23 13.91
C GLU A 312 -21.67 9.50 12.50
N VAL A 313 -22.40 9.08 11.48
CA VAL A 313 -22.07 9.37 10.07
C VAL A 313 -22.86 10.59 9.61
N THR A 314 -22.16 11.63 9.16
CA THR A 314 -22.77 12.78 8.46
C THR A 314 -22.51 12.62 6.98
N ASP A 315 -23.59 12.47 6.22
CA ASP A 315 -23.57 12.27 4.79
C ASP A 315 -23.34 13.58 4.01
N HIS A 316 -22.46 13.54 3.05
CA HIS A 316 -22.12 14.62 2.08
C HIS A 316 -22.01 16.03 2.69
N PRO A 317 -21.27 16.24 3.79
CA PRO A 317 -21.01 17.60 4.22
C PRO A 317 -20.23 18.31 3.09
N ARG A 318 -20.60 19.56 2.79
CA ARG A 318 -19.89 20.35 1.77
C ARG A 318 -18.40 20.39 2.11
N LEU A 319 -17.55 20.15 1.09
CA LEU A 319 -16.13 20.40 1.24
C LEU A 319 -15.91 21.85 1.67
N PRO A 320 -15.09 22.05 2.70
CA PRO A 320 -14.80 23.39 3.16
C PRO A 320 -13.98 24.13 2.10
N THR A 321 -14.29 25.42 1.94
CA THR A 321 -13.53 26.33 1.08
C THR A 321 -12.69 27.29 1.92
N ALA A 322 -11.62 27.81 1.36
CA ALA A 322 -10.77 28.81 1.95
C ALA A 322 -10.28 29.79 0.86
N THR A 323 -9.61 30.85 1.23
CA THR A 323 -9.27 32.01 0.38
C THR A 323 -8.74 31.66 -1.03
N SER A 324 -7.89 30.61 -1.13
CA SER A 324 -7.29 30.16 -2.40
C SER A 324 -7.67 28.73 -2.77
N PHE A 325 -8.61 28.10 -2.07
CA PHE A 325 -9.08 26.75 -2.32
C PHE A 325 -10.61 26.75 -2.49
N ALA A 326 -11.07 26.51 -3.71
CA ALA A 326 -12.47 26.55 -4.08
C ALA A 326 -13.20 25.19 -3.96
N GLY A 327 -12.61 24.22 -3.28
CA GLY A 327 -13.19 22.88 -3.11
C GLY A 327 -12.88 21.94 -4.26
N ASN A 328 -13.88 21.16 -4.72
CA ASN A 328 -13.69 20.07 -5.68
C ASN A 328 -12.95 20.50 -6.97
N ALA A 329 -13.29 21.65 -7.53
CA ALA A 329 -12.71 22.14 -8.79
C ALA A 329 -11.19 22.36 -8.75
N ASP A 330 -10.62 22.50 -7.57
CA ASP A 330 -9.18 22.70 -7.38
C ASP A 330 -8.40 21.41 -7.17
N LEU A 331 -9.07 20.30 -6.81
CA LEU A 331 -8.37 19.07 -6.41
C LEU A 331 -7.48 18.53 -7.53
N TRP A 332 -8.06 18.31 -8.71
CA TRP A 332 -7.34 17.72 -9.82
C TRP A 332 -6.23 18.60 -10.38
N PRO A 333 -6.49 19.88 -10.70
CA PRO A 333 -5.44 20.78 -11.17
C PRO A 333 -4.28 20.92 -10.16
N LEU A 334 -4.60 21.02 -8.87
CA LEU A 334 -3.60 21.11 -7.80
C LEU A 334 -2.73 19.84 -7.74
N PHE A 335 -3.37 18.67 -7.82
CA PHE A 335 -2.66 17.39 -7.84
C PHE A 335 -1.74 17.27 -9.06
N LEU A 336 -2.20 17.63 -10.27
CA LEU A 336 -1.43 17.51 -11.51
C LEU A 336 -0.15 18.36 -11.48
N ILE A 337 -0.19 19.60 -10.96
CA ILE A 337 1.01 20.43 -10.84
C ILE A 337 2.10 19.70 -10.03
N TYR A 338 1.73 19.18 -8.87
CA TYR A 338 2.70 18.45 -8.04
C TYR A 338 3.13 17.12 -8.67
N ARG A 339 2.19 16.41 -9.29
CA ARG A 339 2.46 15.11 -9.90
C ARG A 339 3.46 15.23 -11.03
N HIS A 340 3.22 16.10 -12.00
CA HIS A 340 4.13 16.36 -13.11
C HIS A 340 5.48 16.89 -12.64
N TRP A 341 5.46 17.85 -11.70
CA TRP A 341 6.70 18.43 -11.18
C TRP A 341 7.59 17.37 -10.51
N LEU A 342 7.05 16.61 -9.56
CA LEU A 342 7.84 15.64 -8.80
C LEU A 342 8.25 14.45 -9.65
N MET A 343 7.32 13.85 -10.39
CA MET A 343 7.63 12.67 -11.20
C MET A 343 8.48 13.01 -12.42
N GLY A 344 8.19 14.09 -13.13
CA GLY A 344 9.02 14.57 -14.23
C GLY A 344 10.44 14.90 -13.79
N SER A 345 10.61 15.50 -12.59
CA SER A 345 11.94 15.76 -12.02
C SER A 345 12.71 14.48 -11.69
N GLN A 346 12.05 13.48 -11.09
CA GLN A 346 12.69 12.18 -10.82
C GLN A 346 13.08 11.44 -12.09
N LEU A 347 12.29 11.57 -13.16
CA LEU A 347 12.52 10.91 -14.44
C LEU A 347 13.37 11.76 -15.41
N ALA A 348 13.86 12.93 -14.99
CA ALA A 348 14.60 13.87 -15.85
C ALA A 348 15.84 13.24 -16.53
N THR A 349 16.55 12.35 -15.86
CA THR A 349 17.71 11.65 -16.43
C THR A 349 17.29 10.70 -17.55
N ILE A 350 16.17 9.99 -17.37
CA ILE A 350 15.60 9.10 -18.39
C ILE A 350 15.07 9.92 -19.56
N HIS A 351 14.40 11.04 -19.30
CA HIS A 351 13.94 11.97 -20.33
C HIS A 351 15.06 12.43 -21.28
N ARG A 352 16.27 12.72 -20.73
CA ARG A 352 17.42 13.17 -21.53
C ARG A 352 18.06 12.07 -22.37
N ASN A 353 17.72 10.82 -22.15
CA ASN A 353 18.22 9.67 -22.92
C ASN A 353 17.12 9.18 -23.87
N PRO A 354 17.23 9.43 -25.19
CA PRO A 354 16.17 9.07 -26.16
C PRO A 354 15.85 7.57 -26.18
N THR A 355 16.85 6.70 -25.99
CA THR A 355 16.67 5.25 -25.99
C THR A 355 15.91 4.79 -24.75
N MET A 356 16.23 5.34 -23.59
CA MET A 356 15.50 5.06 -22.36
C MET A 356 14.06 5.62 -22.42
N ARG A 357 13.92 6.86 -22.92
CA ARG A 357 12.59 7.48 -23.08
C ARG A 357 11.67 6.65 -23.99
N ALA A 358 12.19 6.13 -25.11
CA ALA A 358 11.44 5.29 -26.04
C ALA A 358 10.98 3.93 -25.43
N ALA A 359 11.59 3.50 -24.33
CA ALA A 359 11.26 2.26 -23.63
C ALA A 359 10.24 2.44 -22.49
N LEU A 360 9.90 3.71 -22.16
CA LEU A 360 8.94 4.03 -21.10
C LEU A 360 7.51 3.67 -21.48
N LYS A 361 6.72 3.38 -20.48
CA LYS A 361 5.26 3.32 -20.61
C LYS A 361 4.65 4.73 -20.83
N PRO A 362 3.47 4.82 -21.48
CA PRO A 362 2.79 6.10 -21.72
C PRO A 362 2.59 6.94 -20.45
N GLU A 363 2.35 6.30 -19.30
CA GLU A 363 2.16 6.97 -18.00
C GLU A 363 3.39 7.78 -17.59
N ALA A 364 4.58 7.22 -17.76
CA ALA A 364 5.84 7.90 -17.44
C ALA A 364 6.12 9.05 -18.43
N ILE A 365 5.81 8.85 -19.71
CA ILE A 365 5.91 9.89 -20.73
C ILE A 365 4.98 11.06 -20.41
N TYR A 366 3.74 10.78 -20.01
CA TYR A 366 2.75 11.80 -19.62
C TYR A 366 3.25 12.70 -18.48
N GLU A 367 3.85 12.11 -17.44
CA GLU A 367 4.40 12.89 -16.32
C GLU A 367 5.61 13.74 -16.71
N ILE A 368 6.49 13.20 -17.55
CA ILE A 368 7.64 13.91 -18.10
C ILE A 368 7.18 15.10 -18.96
N ASP A 369 6.23 14.84 -19.87
CA ASP A 369 5.74 15.88 -20.78
C ASP A 369 5.01 16.99 -20.01
N GLY A 370 4.22 16.68 -18.99
CA GLY A 370 3.59 17.67 -18.13
C GLY A 370 4.58 18.65 -17.52
N LEU A 371 5.79 18.19 -17.15
CA LEU A 371 6.83 19.08 -16.63
C LEU A 371 7.58 19.85 -17.74
N PHE A 372 7.98 19.18 -18.83
CA PHE A 372 8.99 19.75 -19.77
C PHE A 372 8.41 20.33 -21.04
N THR A 373 7.26 19.84 -21.51
CA THR A 373 6.67 20.25 -22.79
C THR A 373 5.21 20.68 -22.69
N GLY A 374 4.57 20.38 -21.57
CA GLY A 374 3.14 20.57 -21.34
C GLY A 374 2.34 19.30 -21.64
N ALA A 375 1.17 19.14 -20.99
CA ALA A 375 0.24 18.03 -21.18
C ALA A 375 -1.21 18.54 -21.16
N ASP A 376 -2.14 17.82 -21.80
CA ASP A 376 -3.58 18.12 -21.84
C ASP A 376 -3.90 19.56 -22.29
N GLY A 377 -3.09 20.11 -23.21
CA GLY A 377 -3.23 21.49 -23.69
C GLY A 377 -2.70 22.57 -22.75
N ASN A 378 -2.12 22.18 -21.60
CA ASN A 378 -1.49 23.11 -20.66
C ASN A 378 0.02 23.27 -21.00
N PRO A 379 0.59 24.46 -20.71
CA PRO A 379 2.03 24.69 -20.88
C PRO A 379 2.85 23.88 -19.85
N PRO A 380 4.20 23.78 -20.04
CA PRO A 380 5.09 23.19 -19.05
C PRO A 380 4.97 23.83 -17.67
N ILE A 381 5.10 23.03 -16.62
CA ILE A 381 5.04 23.49 -15.22
C ILE A 381 6.24 24.40 -14.92
N THR A 382 5.98 25.56 -14.35
CA THR A 382 7.00 26.53 -13.91
C THR A 382 7.19 26.50 -12.39
N ALA A 383 8.29 27.08 -11.90
CA ALA A 383 8.51 27.27 -10.46
C ALA A 383 7.41 28.13 -9.80
N LEU A 384 6.83 29.09 -10.55
CA LEU A 384 5.74 29.92 -10.06
C LEU A 384 4.44 29.11 -9.90
N ASP A 385 4.18 28.15 -10.80
CA ASP A 385 3.02 27.26 -10.69
C ASP A 385 3.13 26.38 -9.45
N VAL A 386 4.31 25.85 -9.16
CA VAL A 386 4.58 25.05 -7.95
C VAL A 386 4.39 25.91 -6.68
N TYR A 387 4.90 27.14 -6.67
CA TYR A 387 4.68 28.07 -5.56
C TYR A 387 3.19 28.38 -5.34
N ASN A 388 2.46 28.70 -6.41
CA ASN A 388 1.02 28.97 -6.32
C ASN A 388 0.24 27.73 -5.89
N ALA A 389 0.63 26.56 -6.33
CA ALA A 389 0.08 25.29 -5.87
C ALA A 389 0.33 25.07 -4.36
N SER A 390 1.49 25.46 -3.84
CA SER A 390 1.80 25.41 -2.41
C SER A 390 0.91 26.36 -1.59
N VAL A 391 0.66 27.56 -2.08
CA VAL A 391 -0.30 28.51 -1.45
C VAL A 391 -1.71 27.92 -1.44
N LYS A 392 -2.15 27.34 -2.56
CA LYS A 392 -3.46 26.69 -2.67
C LYS A 392 -3.57 25.47 -1.74
N ARG A 393 -2.54 24.62 -1.68
CA ARG A 393 -2.45 23.47 -0.76
C ARG A 393 -2.52 23.91 0.72
N THR A 394 -1.87 25.04 1.07
CA THR A 394 -1.95 25.64 2.41
C THR A 394 -3.38 26.05 2.75
N SER A 395 -4.09 26.68 1.81
CA SER A 395 -5.51 27.03 1.98
C SER A 395 -6.40 25.80 2.13
N MET A 396 -6.15 24.74 1.36
CA MET A 396 -6.82 23.44 1.51
C MET A 396 -6.59 22.85 2.91
N HIS A 397 -5.35 22.83 3.40
CA HIS A 397 -5.05 22.38 4.76
C HIS A 397 -5.83 23.18 5.82
N GLN A 398 -5.91 24.51 5.71
CA GLN A 398 -6.70 25.34 6.62
C GLN A 398 -8.19 25.03 6.56
N ALA A 399 -8.72 24.75 5.36
CA ALA A 399 -10.11 24.37 5.16
C ALA A 399 -10.41 23.02 5.87
N PHE A 400 -9.55 22.03 5.69
CA PHE A 400 -9.70 20.72 6.34
C PHE A 400 -9.49 20.79 7.87
N ARG A 401 -8.62 21.65 8.38
CA ARG A 401 -8.56 21.91 9.83
C ARG A 401 -9.91 22.40 10.39
N LYS A 402 -10.65 23.23 9.66
CA LYS A 402 -12.01 23.63 10.05
C LYS A 402 -13.00 22.48 9.96
N LEU A 403 -12.85 21.57 8.98
CA LEU A 403 -13.68 20.38 8.90
C LEU A 403 -13.42 19.49 10.12
N PHE A 404 -12.17 19.23 10.46
CA PHE A 404 -11.76 18.42 11.61
C PHE A 404 -12.02 19.07 12.98
N SER A 405 -12.41 20.34 13.05
CA SER A 405 -12.95 20.91 14.29
C SER A 405 -14.40 20.48 14.56
N ARG A 406 -15.06 19.86 13.58
CA ARG A 406 -16.46 19.38 13.64
C ARG A 406 -16.55 17.87 13.52
N PHE A 407 -15.61 17.22 12.84
CA PHE A 407 -15.59 15.80 12.58
C PHE A 407 -14.28 15.19 13.06
N SER A 408 -14.36 14.04 13.70
CA SER A 408 -13.18 13.28 14.14
C SER A 408 -12.45 12.63 12.95
N LEU A 409 -13.21 12.23 11.94
CA LEU A 409 -12.74 11.47 10.78
C LEU A 409 -13.42 11.97 9.50
N VAL A 410 -12.78 11.68 8.36
CA VAL A 410 -13.34 11.88 7.01
C VAL A 410 -13.22 10.57 6.26
N ALA A 411 -14.26 10.18 5.51
CA ALA A 411 -14.28 8.91 4.80
C ALA A 411 -14.73 9.08 3.34
N LEU A 412 -14.14 8.27 2.44
CA LEU A 412 -14.46 8.15 1.02
C LEU A 412 -14.23 6.69 0.56
N PRO A 413 -14.75 6.25 -0.60
CA PRO A 413 -14.33 4.99 -1.20
C PRO A 413 -12.81 4.95 -1.43
N SER A 414 -12.18 3.78 -1.34
CA SER A 414 -10.75 3.62 -1.64
C SER A 414 -10.44 3.67 -3.14
N ALA A 415 -11.45 3.48 -4.00
CA ALA A 415 -11.35 3.59 -5.45
C ALA A 415 -12.68 4.04 -6.04
N GLN A 416 -12.67 4.62 -7.25
CA GLN A 416 -13.88 5.03 -7.98
C GLN A 416 -14.50 3.87 -8.77
N VAL A 417 -13.78 2.77 -8.93
CA VAL A 417 -14.20 1.58 -9.68
C VAL A 417 -13.83 0.31 -8.90
N PHE A 418 -14.52 -0.79 -9.18
CA PHE A 418 -14.05 -2.12 -8.78
C PHE A 418 -12.83 -2.52 -9.59
N ALA A 419 -12.17 -3.63 -9.21
CA ALA A 419 -11.03 -4.16 -9.95
C ALA A 419 -11.42 -4.43 -11.41
N PHE A 420 -10.83 -3.70 -12.34
CA PHE A 420 -11.09 -3.79 -13.78
C PHE A 420 -10.26 -4.91 -14.44
N ASP A 421 -10.56 -5.22 -15.71
CA ASP A 421 -9.85 -6.23 -16.50
C ASP A 421 -8.33 -5.99 -16.50
N ALA A 422 -7.56 -7.00 -16.11
CA ALA A 422 -6.11 -6.91 -15.97
C ALA A 422 -5.36 -6.68 -17.31
N HIS A 423 -6.02 -6.81 -18.44
CA HIS A 423 -5.46 -6.51 -19.77
C HIS A 423 -5.61 -5.04 -20.16
N LEU A 424 -6.44 -4.27 -19.45
CA LEU A 424 -6.59 -2.85 -19.67
C LEU A 424 -5.52 -2.08 -18.91
N PRO A 425 -4.88 -1.06 -19.49
CA PRO A 425 -3.92 -0.23 -18.78
C PRO A 425 -4.58 0.62 -17.67
N TRP A 426 -5.80 1.11 -17.92
CA TRP A 426 -6.68 1.83 -16.98
C TRP A 426 -8.11 1.92 -17.52
N PRO A 427 -9.13 2.21 -16.68
CA PRO A 427 -10.49 2.45 -17.15
C PRO A 427 -10.56 3.71 -18.01
N ALA A 428 -10.96 3.60 -19.24
CA ALA A 428 -11.09 4.75 -20.16
C ALA A 428 -12.31 5.62 -19.83
N THR A 429 -13.34 5.04 -19.19
CA THR A 429 -14.58 5.72 -18.80
C THR A 429 -15.07 5.18 -17.48
N ILE A 430 -15.75 6.00 -16.68
CA ILE A 430 -16.50 5.61 -15.48
C ILE A 430 -17.89 6.20 -15.62
N ASP A 431 -18.94 5.37 -15.61
CA ASP A 431 -20.34 5.79 -15.74
C ASP A 431 -20.55 6.78 -16.91
N GLY A 432 -19.96 6.47 -18.07
CA GLY A 432 -20.04 7.29 -19.27
C GLY A 432 -19.13 8.53 -19.29
N VAL A 433 -18.43 8.85 -18.21
CA VAL A 433 -17.50 9.99 -18.14
C VAL A 433 -16.10 9.52 -18.55
N ALA A 434 -15.53 10.16 -19.58
CA ALA A 434 -14.19 9.86 -20.06
C ALA A 434 -13.09 10.25 -19.04
N MET A 435 -12.12 9.36 -18.85
CA MET A 435 -10.95 9.65 -18.03
C MET A 435 -9.86 10.33 -18.88
N SER A 436 -9.51 11.57 -18.53
CA SER A 436 -8.59 12.41 -19.29
C SER A 436 -7.12 11.94 -19.21
N SER A 437 -6.81 11.07 -18.25
CA SER A 437 -5.45 10.55 -18.07
C SER A 437 -5.47 9.18 -17.38
N TYR A 438 -4.33 8.49 -17.40
CA TYR A 438 -4.16 7.15 -16.82
C TYR A 438 -4.50 7.04 -15.33
N HIS A 439 -4.54 8.15 -14.59
CA HIS A 439 -4.78 8.20 -13.16
C HIS A 439 -5.98 9.09 -12.75
N ARG A 440 -6.74 9.64 -13.71
CA ARG A 440 -7.94 10.45 -13.42
C ARG A 440 -8.99 9.67 -12.63
N TRP A 441 -9.13 8.39 -12.89
CA TRP A 441 -10.05 7.49 -12.19
C TRP A 441 -9.70 7.22 -10.72
N MET A 442 -8.55 7.72 -10.25
CA MET A 442 -8.07 7.59 -8.87
C MET A 442 -8.23 8.89 -8.06
N GLU A 443 -8.90 9.90 -8.59
CA GLU A 443 -8.97 11.23 -7.96
C GLU A 443 -9.56 11.19 -6.54
N VAL A 444 -10.40 10.22 -6.22
CA VAL A 444 -10.94 9.99 -4.88
C VAL A 444 -9.83 9.90 -3.80
N THR A 445 -8.60 9.56 -4.18
CA THR A 445 -7.46 9.47 -3.26
C THR A 445 -6.69 10.79 -3.11
N ALA A 446 -7.05 11.85 -3.84
CA ALA A 446 -6.30 13.12 -3.90
C ALA A 446 -6.26 13.84 -2.55
N ILE A 447 -7.35 13.83 -1.79
CA ILE A 447 -7.48 14.58 -0.53
C ILE A 447 -6.41 14.15 0.47
N GLY A 448 -6.32 12.87 0.79
CA GLY A 448 -5.34 12.35 1.73
C GLY A 448 -3.89 12.57 1.27
N THR A 449 -3.65 12.47 -0.05
CA THR A 449 -2.35 12.74 -0.66
C THR A 449 -1.95 14.21 -0.51
N LEU A 450 -2.81 15.15 -0.95
CA LEU A 450 -2.53 16.58 -0.92
C LEU A 450 -2.37 17.13 0.50
N LEU A 451 -3.14 16.63 1.45
CA LEU A 451 -3.01 17.02 2.85
C LEU A 451 -1.75 16.45 3.52
N GLY A 452 -1.27 15.28 3.08
CA GLY A 452 -0.19 14.54 3.76
C GLY A 452 -0.65 13.95 5.10
N TYR A 453 -1.94 13.78 5.30
CA TYR A 453 -2.55 13.22 6.50
C TYR A 453 -2.52 11.69 6.49
N PRO A 454 -2.65 11.05 7.65
CA PRO A 454 -2.74 9.60 7.72
C PRO A 454 -4.08 9.13 7.14
N VAL A 455 -4.03 8.06 6.37
CA VAL A 455 -5.20 7.43 5.73
C VAL A 455 -5.09 5.92 5.86
N ILE A 456 -6.17 5.28 6.30
CA ILE A 456 -6.25 3.82 6.35
C ILE A 456 -7.29 3.32 5.35
N ASN A 457 -7.01 2.20 4.68
CA ASN A 457 -8.00 1.43 3.95
C ASN A 457 -8.58 0.36 4.87
N LEU A 458 -9.90 0.33 5.00
CA LEU A 458 -10.67 -0.68 5.72
C LEU A 458 -11.54 -1.45 4.74
N PRO A 459 -11.52 -2.79 4.72
CA PRO A 459 -12.42 -3.59 3.90
C PRO A 459 -13.89 -3.34 4.26
N VAL A 460 -14.77 -3.21 3.25
CA VAL A 460 -16.21 -3.00 3.44
C VAL A 460 -17.08 -4.10 2.83
N GLY A 461 -16.47 -5.12 2.25
CA GLY A 461 -17.19 -6.26 1.68
C GLY A 461 -16.99 -6.41 0.18
N PHE A 462 -17.95 -7.06 -0.45
CA PHE A 462 -17.89 -7.51 -1.83
C PHE A 462 -19.14 -7.10 -2.61
N ASN A 463 -18.99 -6.82 -3.90
CA ASN A 463 -20.12 -6.67 -4.79
C ASN A 463 -20.68 -8.05 -5.21
N ASP A 464 -21.75 -8.05 -6.02
CA ASP A 464 -22.41 -9.29 -6.49
C ASP A 464 -21.52 -10.14 -7.40
N ALA A 465 -20.47 -9.55 -7.98
CA ALA A 465 -19.47 -10.29 -8.77
C ALA A 465 -18.33 -10.87 -7.91
N GLY A 466 -18.39 -10.73 -6.58
CA GLY A 466 -17.37 -11.22 -5.66
C GLY A 466 -16.09 -10.38 -5.63
N LEU A 467 -16.12 -9.14 -6.12
CA LEU A 467 -14.97 -8.23 -6.09
C LEU A 467 -15.01 -7.38 -4.81
N PRO A 468 -13.91 -7.36 -4.03
CA PRO A 468 -13.85 -6.58 -2.79
C PRO A 468 -13.69 -5.08 -3.06
N MET A 469 -14.11 -4.28 -2.07
CA MET A 469 -13.90 -2.85 -1.99
C MET A 469 -13.45 -2.45 -0.59
N GLY A 470 -12.83 -1.28 -0.49
CA GLY A 470 -12.46 -0.64 0.76
C GLY A 470 -12.99 0.78 0.88
N ILE A 471 -13.08 1.24 2.12
CA ILE A 471 -13.29 2.63 2.47
C ILE A 471 -11.95 3.21 2.95
N GLN A 472 -11.57 4.39 2.45
CA GLN A 472 -10.43 5.11 3.01
C GLN A 472 -10.92 6.08 4.09
N VAL A 473 -10.32 5.98 5.28
CA VAL A 473 -10.61 6.88 6.39
C VAL A 473 -9.40 7.75 6.66
N ILE A 474 -9.61 9.07 6.68
CA ILE A 474 -8.59 10.10 6.92
C ILE A 474 -8.77 10.64 8.33
N ALA A 475 -7.71 10.66 9.12
CA ALA A 475 -7.69 11.32 10.42
C ALA A 475 -6.94 12.66 10.36
N PRO A 476 -7.08 13.53 11.37
CA PRO A 476 -6.25 14.72 11.50
C PRO A 476 -4.76 14.41 11.43
N ASN A 477 -3.97 15.41 11.06
CA ASN A 477 -2.52 15.25 10.92
C ASN A 477 -1.89 14.67 12.18
N HIS A 478 -1.01 13.68 12.03
CA HIS A 478 -0.30 12.93 13.08
C HIS A 478 -1.18 12.02 13.96
N GLN A 479 -2.45 11.82 13.61
CA GLN A 479 -3.34 10.90 14.32
C GLN A 479 -3.28 9.47 13.75
N ASP A 480 -2.07 8.99 13.49
CA ASP A 480 -1.82 7.64 12.94
C ASP A 480 -2.39 6.54 13.87
N LEU A 481 -2.19 6.69 15.20
CA LEU A 481 -2.68 5.74 16.18
C LEU A 481 -4.21 5.62 16.17
N THR A 482 -4.93 6.73 16.02
CA THR A 482 -6.40 6.72 15.94
C THR A 482 -6.90 5.84 14.80
N LEU A 483 -6.23 5.85 13.64
CA LEU A 483 -6.60 4.99 12.52
C LEU A 483 -6.29 3.51 12.76
N LEU A 484 -5.19 3.20 13.45
CA LEU A 484 -4.87 1.82 13.85
C LEU A 484 -5.88 1.29 14.86
N GLN A 485 -6.29 2.11 15.81
CA GLN A 485 -7.35 1.80 16.77
C GLN A 485 -8.70 1.57 16.08
N LEU A 486 -9.04 2.44 15.11
CA LEU A 486 -10.23 2.26 14.28
C LEU A 486 -10.18 0.95 13.50
N ALA A 487 -9.03 0.62 12.89
CA ALA A 487 -8.85 -0.65 12.18
C ALA A 487 -9.07 -1.86 13.09
N ARG A 488 -8.58 -1.81 14.33
CA ARG A 488 -8.79 -2.87 15.32
C ARG A 488 -10.26 -3.05 15.68
N ALA A 489 -10.94 -1.94 15.99
CA ALA A 489 -12.37 -1.97 16.30
C ALA A 489 -13.21 -2.44 15.08
N TRP A 490 -12.83 -2.01 13.86
CA TRP A 490 -13.46 -2.42 12.61
C TRP A 490 -13.31 -3.91 12.33
N GLU A 491 -12.08 -4.42 12.48
CA GLU A 491 -11.76 -5.84 12.31
C GLU A 491 -12.59 -6.72 13.25
N GLN A 492 -12.69 -6.34 14.53
CA GLN A 492 -13.47 -7.07 15.54
C GLN A 492 -14.96 -7.15 15.18
N ARG A 493 -15.51 -6.12 14.53
CA ARG A 493 -16.93 -6.09 14.12
C ARG A 493 -17.17 -6.86 12.83
N THR A 494 -16.35 -6.64 11.83
CA THR A 494 -16.61 -7.13 10.46
C THR A 494 -15.96 -8.47 10.15
N GLY A 495 -14.71 -8.66 10.57
CA GLY A 495 -13.92 -9.86 10.25
C GLY A 495 -13.80 -10.14 8.75
N TRP A 496 -13.84 -9.13 7.87
CA TRP A 496 -13.86 -9.30 6.43
C TRP A 496 -12.69 -10.12 5.89
N VAL A 497 -11.47 -9.88 6.40
CA VAL A 497 -10.24 -10.57 5.94
C VAL A 497 -10.27 -12.06 6.29
N GLN A 498 -10.76 -12.41 7.48
CA GLN A 498 -10.79 -13.78 7.99
C GLN A 498 -11.96 -14.59 7.41
N ARG A 499 -13.14 -13.95 7.26
CA ARG A 499 -14.38 -14.63 6.83
C ARG A 499 -14.48 -14.83 5.32
N HIS A 500 -13.85 -13.97 4.52
CA HIS A 500 -13.93 -14.01 3.06
C HIS A 500 -12.55 -14.22 2.46
N ARG A 501 -12.19 -15.49 2.33
CA ARG A 501 -10.86 -15.91 1.83
C ARG A 501 -10.86 -15.98 0.30
N PRO A 502 -9.74 -15.62 -0.38
CA PRO A 502 -9.58 -15.90 -1.80
C PRO A 502 -9.71 -17.40 -2.10
N ALA A 503 -10.41 -17.75 -3.19
CA ALA A 503 -10.61 -19.15 -3.59
C ALA A 503 -9.29 -19.92 -3.84
N LEU A 504 -8.23 -19.23 -4.22
CA LEU A 504 -6.89 -19.83 -4.41
C LEU A 504 -6.29 -20.42 -3.12
N LEU A 505 -6.81 -20.06 -1.96
CA LEU A 505 -6.32 -20.60 -0.67
C LEU A 505 -6.93 -21.98 -0.36
N GLY A 506 -8.04 -22.35 -1.01
CA GLY A 506 -8.79 -23.58 -0.75
C GLY A 506 -9.86 -23.42 0.30
#